data_140a267c77d95f2e5a6e486751513ada
#
_entry.id   140a267c77d95f2e5a6e486751513ada
#
_cell.length_a   1.000
_cell.length_b   1.000
_cell.length_c   1.000
_cell.angle_alpha   90.00
_cell.angle_beta   90.00
_cell.angle_gamma   90.00
#
_symmetry.space_group_name_H-M   'P 1'
#
loop_
_entity.id
_entity.type
_entity.pdbx_description
1 polymer ?
#
loop_
_entity_poly.entity_id
_entity_poly.type
_entity_poly.pdbx_seq_one_letter_code
_entity_poly.pdbx_strand_id
1 'polypeptide(L)'
;SEGLSLSAGFDWTASILDQAHEDEESSDDEDFTETNKSKRHRKKKHVVEDKTIDISTRAPESVVDFERLIMGNPNSSVIWMNYMAFQLQLSEVEKAREIAERALKTISFREEGEKLNIWIALLNLENTFGTDETLEEVFKRACQYMDSFTIHNKLLSIYQMSEKFDQAAELFKATAKKFGSEKVSIWLAWGEFLLSQNQIQEARSLLSNALKALAKRSHIEVVRKFAQLEFAKGDAE
;
A
#
# COMPACT_ATOMS: atom_id res chain seq x y z
N SER A 1 -17.51 -6.65 -11.40
CA SER A 1 -17.16 -7.14 -10.05
C SER A 1 -16.67 -5.93 -9.26
N GLU A 2 -17.45 -5.51 -8.28
CA GLU A 2 -17.08 -4.41 -7.39
C GLU A 2 -15.94 -4.92 -6.50
N GLY A 3 -14.75 -4.30 -6.64
CA GLY A 3 -13.61 -4.56 -5.77
C GLY A 3 -13.97 -4.23 -4.32
N LEU A 4 -13.56 -5.08 -3.38
CA LEU A 4 -13.81 -4.90 -1.96
C LEU A 4 -13.00 -3.70 -1.44
N SER A 5 -13.66 -2.57 -1.28
CA SER A 5 -13.13 -1.45 -0.52
C SER A 5 -13.45 -1.67 0.96
N LEU A 6 -12.50 -2.18 1.73
CA LEU A 6 -12.64 -2.43 3.17
C LEU A 6 -12.24 -1.23 4.03
N SER A 7 -11.68 -0.20 3.42
CA SER A 7 -11.46 1.12 4.02
C SER A 7 -11.58 2.18 2.94
N ALA A 8 -11.98 3.39 3.30
CA ALA A 8 -12.07 4.48 2.35
C ALA A 8 -10.74 4.64 1.58
N GLY A 9 -10.73 4.24 0.31
CA GLY A 9 -9.63 4.43 -0.62
C GLY A 9 -8.47 3.43 -0.58
N PHE A 10 -8.43 2.44 0.31
CA PHE A 10 -7.42 1.37 0.25
C PHE A 10 -8.01 0.15 -0.45
N ASP A 11 -7.56 -0.10 -1.68
CA ASP A 11 -7.98 -1.28 -2.44
C ASP A 11 -7.10 -2.47 -2.09
N TRP A 12 -7.66 -3.40 -1.34
CA TRP A 12 -7.00 -4.63 -0.91
C TRP A 12 -6.83 -5.65 -2.07
N THR A 13 -7.50 -5.41 -3.20
CA THR A 13 -7.56 -6.36 -4.33
C THR A 13 -6.84 -5.87 -5.59
N ALA A 14 -6.70 -4.56 -5.79
CA ALA A 14 -6.14 -3.97 -7.01
C ALA A 14 -4.68 -4.36 -7.26
N SER A 15 -3.87 -4.56 -6.21
CA SER A 15 -2.46 -4.93 -6.36
C SER A 15 -2.22 -6.36 -6.90
N ILE A 16 -3.26 -7.23 -6.94
CA ILE A 16 -3.14 -8.59 -7.47
C ILE A 16 -3.25 -8.61 -8.99
N LEU A 17 -4.12 -7.75 -9.54
CA LEU A 17 -4.39 -7.72 -10.98
C LEU A 17 -3.25 -7.03 -11.75
N ASP A 18 -2.62 -6.01 -11.16
CA ASP A 18 -1.50 -5.31 -11.78
C ASP A 18 -0.21 -6.16 -11.82
N GLN A 19 0.07 -6.97 -10.78
CA GLN A 19 1.23 -7.86 -10.78
C GLN A 19 1.05 -9.09 -11.71
N ALA A 20 -0.16 -9.59 -11.88
CA ALA A 20 -0.43 -10.71 -12.80
C ALA A 20 -0.26 -10.34 -14.28
N HIS A 21 -0.30 -9.03 -14.62
CA HIS A 21 -0.09 -8.54 -15.98
C HIS A 21 1.39 -8.27 -16.32
N GLU A 22 2.25 -8.02 -15.32
CA GLU A 22 3.67 -7.75 -15.56
C GLU A 22 4.51 -9.04 -15.74
N ASP A 23 4.03 -10.18 -15.24
CA ASP A 23 4.74 -11.47 -15.36
C ASP A 23 4.45 -12.24 -16.66
N GLU A 24 3.47 -11.82 -17.50
CA GLU A 24 3.12 -12.50 -18.76
C GLU A 24 3.80 -11.94 -20.02
N GLU A 25 4.57 -10.85 -19.95
CA GLU A 25 5.24 -10.25 -21.13
C GLU A 25 6.71 -10.66 -21.33
N SER A 26 7.21 -11.72 -20.72
CA SER A 26 8.59 -12.15 -20.93
C SER A 26 8.73 -13.65 -21.19
N SER A 27 8.30 -14.11 -22.35
CA SER A 27 9.02 -15.13 -23.14
C SER A 27 8.42 -15.29 -24.52
N ASP A 28 9.05 -14.64 -25.45
CA ASP A 28 8.90 -14.85 -26.87
C ASP A 28 9.68 -16.12 -27.33
N ASP A 29 9.05 -16.76 -28.35
CA ASP A 29 9.63 -17.49 -29.49
C ASP A 29 10.40 -18.79 -29.30
N GLU A 30 9.94 -19.83 -29.94
CA GLU A 30 10.25 -20.40 -31.25
C GLU A 30 9.70 -21.82 -31.40
N ASP A 31 8.78 -21.97 -32.25
CA ASP A 31 8.70 -22.60 -33.62
C ASP A 31 9.18 -24.03 -33.78
N PHE A 32 8.33 -24.76 -34.52
CA PHE A 32 8.57 -25.72 -35.56
C PHE A 32 8.31 -27.22 -35.35
N THR A 33 7.37 -27.63 -36.15
CA THR A 33 7.20 -28.87 -36.99
C THR A 33 6.44 -30.08 -36.47
N GLU A 34 5.40 -30.33 -37.28
CA GLU A 34 4.68 -31.58 -37.47
C GLU A 34 5.58 -32.82 -37.71
N THR A 35 5.16 -33.95 -37.22
CA THR A 35 4.94 -35.14 -38.05
C THR A 35 4.28 -36.33 -37.32
N ASN A 36 3.17 -36.76 -37.93
CA ASN A 36 2.69 -38.14 -38.18
C ASN A 36 2.58 -39.25 -37.10
N LYS A 37 1.28 -39.57 -36.94
CA LYS A 37 0.66 -40.90 -36.86
C LYS A 37 1.43 -42.07 -36.23
N SER A 38 0.85 -42.56 -35.11
CA SER A 38 0.45 -44.00 -35.08
C SER A 38 -0.54 -44.28 -33.91
N LYS A 39 -1.65 -44.91 -34.28
CA LYS A 39 -2.67 -45.44 -33.38
C LYS A 39 -2.10 -46.57 -32.53
N ARG A 40 -2.08 -46.45 -31.21
CA ARG A 40 -2.06 -47.57 -30.29
C ARG A 40 -3.04 -47.33 -29.15
N HIS A 41 -4.02 -48.22 -29.02
CA HIS A 41 -4.93 -48.36 -27.90
C HIS A 41 -4.14 -48.36 -26.60
N ARG A 42 -4.35 -47.34 -25.74
CA ARG A 42 -3.89 -47.32 -24.36
C ARG A 42 -5.06 -47.25 -23.42
N LYS A 43 -5.13 -48.23 -22.54
CA LYS A 43 -6.05 -48.34 -21.38
C LYS A 43 -6.17 -46.99 -20.69
N LYS A 44 -7.42 -46.55 -20.41
CA LYS A 44 -7.75 -45.42 -19.54
C LYS A 44 -7.07 -45.63 -18.21
N LYS A 45 -5.92 -44.99 -17.96
CA LYS A 45 -5.44 -44.72 -16.64
C LYS A 45 -6.41 -43.66 -16.04
N HIS A 46 -6.95 -43.97 -14.90
CA HIS A 46 -7.62 -43.02 -14.03
C HIS A 46 -6.62 -41.89 -13.76
N VAL A 47 -6.76 -40.78 -14.47
CA VAL A 47 -6.02 -39.54 -14.18
C VAL A 47 -6.63 -39.04 -12.89
N VAL A 48 -5.92 -39.21 -11.79
CA VAL A 48 -6.17 -38.44 -10.58
C VAL A 48 -5.90 -37.00 -11.00
N GLU A 49 -6.94 -36.22 -11.22
CA GLU A 49 -6.82 -34.78 -11.43
C GLU A 49 -6.02 -34.23 -10.26
N ASP A 50 -4.86 -33.72 -10.58
CA ASP A 50 -3.99 -33.07 -9.61
C ASP A 50 -4.61 -31.71 -9.30
N LYS A 51 -5.45 -31.69 -8.27
CA LYS A 51 -6.15 -30.48 -7.79
C LYS A 51 -5.20 -29.37 -7.32
N THR A 52 -3.90 -29.61 -7.28
CA THR A 52 -2.87 -28.64 -6.91
C THR A 52 -2.68 -27.57 -7.98
N ILE A 53 -2.93 -27.84 -9.24
CA ILE A 53 -2.79 -26.87 -10.34
C ILE A 53 -3.97 -25.85 -10.33
N ASP A 54 -5.14 -26.30 -9.84
CA ASP A 54 -6.36 -25.48 -9.83
C ASP A 54 -6.35 -24.38 -8.77
N ILE A 55 -5.49 -24.49 -7.75
CA ILE A 55 -5.41 -23.55 -6.61
C ILE A 55 -4.56 -22.31 -6.96
N SER A 56 -3.60 -22.42 -7.88
CA SER A 56 -2.80 -21.27 -8.32
C SER A 56 -3.53 -20.35 -9.30
N THR A 57 -4.58 -20.86 -9.93
CA THR A 57 -5.39 -20.12 -10.92
C THR A 57 -6.75 -19.64 -10.38
N ARG A 58 -7.17 -20.12 -9.21
CA ARG A 58 -8.44 -19.74 -8.56
C ARG A 58 -8.17 -18.86 -7.35
N ALA A 59 -8.97 -17.80 -7.22
CA ALA A 59 -8.91 -16.96 -6.03
C ALA A 59 -9.14 -17.80 -4.75
N PRO A 60 -8.33 -17.62 -3.69
CA PRO A 60 -8.48 -18.38 -2.46
C PRO A 60 -9.82 -18.07 -1.79
N GLU A 61 -10.57 -19.10 -1.42
CA GLU A 61 -11.91 -18.99 -0.83
C GLU A 61 -11.96 -19.50 0.62
N SER A 62 -10.87 -20.06 1.12
CA SER A 62 -10.81 -20.63 2.46
C SER A 62 -9.48 -20.35 3.17
N VAL A 63 -9.50 -20.42 4.48
CA VAL A 63 -8.30 -20.36 5.33
C VAL A 63 -7.22 -21.36 4.87
N VAL A 64 -7.64 -22.57 4.49
CA VAL A 64 -6.72 -23.62 4.04
C VAL A 64 -6.01 -23.24 2.74
N ASP A 65 -6.71 -22.56 1.83
CA ASP A 65 -6.13 -22.11 0.58
C ASP A 65 -5.06 -21.04 0.83
N PHE A 66 -5.34 -20.04 1.70
CA PHE A 66 -4.36 -19.04 2.09
C PHE A 66 -3.13 -19.65 2.77
N GLU A 67 -3.31 -20.61 3.68
CA GLU A 67 -2.19 -21.28 4.35
C GLU A 67 -1.30 -22.03 3.35
N ARG A 68 -1.89 -22.65 2.32
CA ARG A 68 -1.12 -23.31 1.25
C ARG A 68 -0.35 -22.31 0.40
N LEU A 69 -0.98 -21.20 0.03
CA LEU A 69 -0.32 -20.14 -0.75
C LEU A 69 0.86 -19.53 0.03
N ILE A 70 0.70 -19.29 1.32
CA ILE A 70 1.76 -18.78 2.20
C ILE A 70 2.91 -19.78 2.30
N MET A 71 2.63 -21.08 2.40
CA MET A 71 3.70 -22.10 2.41
C MET A 71 4.51 -22.10 1.10
N GLY A 72 3.85 -21.84 -0.02
CA GLY A 72 4.51 -21.76 -1.34
C GLY A 72 5.30 -20.45 -1.54
N ASN A 73 4.79 -19.36 -1.03
CA ASN A 73 5.41 -18.03 -1.18
C ASN A 73 5.25 -17.17 0.10
N PRO A 74 6.04 -17.43 1.13
CA PRO A 74 5.90 -16.78 2.44
C PRO A 74 6.27 -15.30 2.45
N ASN A 75 7.01 -14.83 1.45
CA ASN A 75 7.45 -13.44 1.36
C ASN A 75 6.50 -12.51 0.61
N SER A 76 5.46 -13.02 -0.04
CA SER A 76 4.52 -12.20 -0.79
C SER A 76 3.53 -11.46 0.12
N SER A 77 3.69 -10.17 0.27
CA SER A 77 2.74 -9.32 1.03
C SER A 77 1.33 -9.37 0.46
N VAL A 78 1.18 -9.56 -0.85
CA VAL A 78 -0.11 -9.66 -1.51
C VAL A 78 -0.94 -10.81 -0.93
N ILE A 79 -0.35 -11.99 -0.78
CA ILE A 79 -1.04 -13.15 -0.21
C ILE A 79 -1.49 -12.86 1.23
N TRP A 80 -0.60 -12.28 2.03
CA TRP A 80 -0.91 -11.92 3.42
C TRP A 80 -2.00 -10.86 3.53
N MET A 81 -1.95 -9.80 2.71
CA MET A 81 -2.97 -8.76 2.69
C MET A 81 -4.33 -9.29 2.26
N ASN A 82 -4.39 -10.19 1.27
CA ASN A 82 -5.62 -10.85 0.88
C ASN A 82 -6.19 -11.73 1.98
N TYR A 83 -5.33 -12.41 2.72
CA TYR A 83 -5.77 -13.20 3.87
C TYR A 83 -6.33 -12.31 4.99
N MET A 84 -5.68 -11.16 5.26
CA MET A 84 -6.24 -10.16 6.16
C MET A 84 -7.61 -9.67 5.68
N ALA A 85 -7.73 -9.31 4.41
CA ALA A 85 -9.00 -8.89 3.81
C ALA A 85 -10.09 -9.95 3.91
N PHE A 86 -9.76 -11.20 3.68
CA PHE A 86 -10.69 -12.33 3.85
C PHE A 86 -11.22 -12.42 5.29
N GLN A 87 -10.37 -12.26 6.30
CA GLN A 87 -10.82 -12.25 7.70
C GLN A 87 -11.68 -11.01 8.02
N LEU A 88 -11.34 -9.86 7.47
CA LEU A 88 -12.14 -8.64 7.64
C LEU A 88 -13.53 -8.77 7.01
N GLN A 89 -13.68 -9.47 5.87
CA GLN A 89 -14.98 -9.81 5.30
C GLN A 89 -15.85 -10.67 6.23
N LEU A 90 -15.20 -11.52 7.01
CA LEU A 90 -15.86 -12.34 8.03
C LEU A 90 -16.07 -11.58 9.35
N SER A 91 -15.77 -10.29 9.40
CA SER A 91 -15.79 -9.43 10.59
C SER A 91 -14.84 -9.91 11.72
N GLU A 92 -13.81 -10.67 11.36
CA GLU A 92 -12.80 -11.24 12.28
C GLU A 92 -11.56 -10.33 12.36
N VAL A 93 -11.73 -9.12 12.93
CA VAL A 93 -10.68 -8.08 12.98
C VAL A 93 -9.44 -8.57 13.74
N GLU A 94 -9.62 -9.27 14.87
CA GLU A 94 -8.49 -9.79 15.67
C GLU A 94 -7.67 -10.81 14.89
N LYS A 95 -8.31 -11.69 14.10
CA LYS A 95 -7.60 -12.62 13.24
C LYS A 95 -6.83 -11.92 12.14
N ALA A 96 -7.38 -10.83 11.59
CA ALA A 96 -6.64 -10.02 10.60
C ALA A 96 -5.39 -9.38 11.22
N ARG A 97 -5.45 -8.90 12.49
CA ARG A 97 -4.29 -8.42 13.24
C ARG A 97 -3.23 -9.52 13.43
N GLU A 98 -3.66 -10.71 13.88
CA GLU A 98 -2.77 -11.86 14.07
C GLU A 98 -2.06 -12.25 12.76
N ILE A 99 -2.76 -12.22 11.64
CA ILE A 99 -2.20 -12.50 10.32
C ILE A 99 -1.14 -11.46 9.94
N ALA A 100 -1.41 -10.17 10.15
CA ALA A 100 -0.44 -9.11 9.90
C ALA A 100 0.83 -9.27 10.76
N GLU A 101 0.68 -9.55 12.05
CA GLU A 101 1.82 -9.79 12.95
C GLU A 101 2.62 -11.04 12.53
N ARG A 102 1.95 -12.07 12.08
CA ARG A 102 2.58 -13.28 11.57
C ARG A 102 3.33 -13.00 10.26
N ALA A 103 2.75 -12.21 9.36
CA ALA A 103 3.38 -11.77 8.13
C ALA A 103 4.68 -11.01 8.41
N LEU A 104 4.66 -10.03 9.32
CA LEU A 104 5.83 -9.25 9.71
C LEU A 104 6.98 -10.11 10.29
N LYS A 105 6.65 -11.23 10.92
CA LYS A 105 7.64 -12.20 11.44
C LYS A 105 8.14 -13.16 10.36
N THR A 106 7.29 -13.51 9.39
CA THR A 106 7.58 -14.54 8.38
C THR A 106 8.32 -13.97 7.18
N ILE A 107 7.90 -12.80 6.68
CA ILE A 107 8.53 -12.14 5.53
C ILE A 107 9.99 -11.83 5.87
N SER A 108 10.91 -12.21 4.97
CA SER A 108 12.33 -11.99 5.14
C SER A 108 12.66 -10.50 5.37
N PHE A 109 13.64 -10.23 6.22
CA PHE A 109 14.12 -8.86 6.47
C PHE A 109 14.71 -8.19 5.22
N ARG A 110 15.10 -8.97 4.20
CA ARG A 110 15.60 -8.45 2.93
C ARG A 110 14.50 -7.93 2.01
N GLU A 111 13.26 -8.36 2.25
CA GLU A 111 12.08 -7.97 1.47
C GLU A 111 11.42 -6.73 2.13
N GLU A 112 12.15 -5.61 2.15
CA GLU A 112 11.71 -4.37 2.81
C GLU A 112 10.41 -3.84 2.22
N GLY A 113 10.23 -3.90 0.89
CA GLY A 113 9.02 -3.49 0.21
C GLY A 113 7.80 -4.30 0.63
N GLU A 114 7.96 -5.62 0.72
CA GLU A 114 6.90 -6.51 1.18
C GLU A 114 6.51 -6.25 2.64
N LYS A 115 7.49 -6.03 3.52
CA LYS A 115 7.22 -5.63 4.91
C LYS A 115 6.54 -4.27 5.01
N LEU A 116 6.95 -3.30 4.19
CA LEU A 116 6.31 -1.99 4.13
C LEU A 116 4.83 -2.12 3.76
N ASN A 117 4.49 -2.96 2.79
CA ASN A 117 3.10 -3.21 2.42
C ASN A 117 2.27 -3.73 3.60
N ILE A 118 2.81 -4.65 4.39
CA ILE A 118 2.11 -5.16 5.59
C ILE A 118 1.94 -4.06 6.66
N TRP A 119 2.95 -3.22 6.89
CA TRP A 119 2.82 -2.09 7.81
C TRP A 119 1.73 -1.11 7.35
N ILE A 120 1.65 -0.81 6.05
CA ILE A 120 0.61 0.05 5.49
C ILE A 120 -0.77 -0.60 5.66
N ALA A 121 -0.89 -1.91 5.39
CA ALA A 121 -2.14 -2.65 5.59
C ALA A 121 -2.58 -2.63 7.06
N LEU A 122 -1.65 -2.81 7.99
CA LEU A 122 -1.94 -2.78 9.43
C LEU A 122 -2.34 -1.36 9.90
N LEU A 123 -1.69 -0.31 9.40
CA LEU A 123 -2.09 1.08 9.66
C LEU A 123 -3.51 1.37 9.14
N ASN A 124 -3.86 0.88 7.94
CA ASN A 124 -5.22 1.01 7.40
C ASN A 124 -6.23 0.24 8.24
N LEU A 125 -5.88 -0.96 8.69
CA LEU A 125 -6.74 -1.76 9.56
C LEU A 125 -7.03 -1.02 10.87
N GLU A 126 -6.01 -0.49 11.55
CA GLU A 126 -6.20 0.25 12.80
C GLU A 126 -6.91 1.58 12.57
N ASN A 127 -6.67 2.26 11.45
CA ASN A 127 -7.40 3.49 11.12
C ASN A 127 -8.89 3.26 10.91
N THR A 128 -9.29 2.06 10.46
CA THR A 128 -10.68 1.72 10.12
C THR A 128 -11.40 1.03 11.29
N PHE A 129 -10.74 0.10 11.96
CA PHE A 129 -11.35 -0.79 12.95
C PHE A 129 -10.76 -0.66 14.36
N GLY A 130 -9.63 0.05 14.50
CA GLY A 130 -8.96 0.26 15.77
C GLY A 130 -9.38 1.53 16.49
N THR A 131 -8.61 1.88 17.51
CA THR A 131 -8.69 3.14 18.25
C THR A 131 -7.49 4.03 17.92
N ASP A 132 -7.53 5.30 18.33
CA ASP A 132 -6.40 6.21 18.14
C ASP A 132 -5.14 5.68 18.85
N GLU A 133 -5.29 5.03 20.01
CA GLU A 133 -4.18 4.45 20.75
C GLU A 133 -3.55 3.25 20.02
N THR A 134 -4.38 2.35 19.46
CA THR A 134 -3.87 1.19 18.71
C THR A 134 -3.19 1.61 17.41
N LEU A 135 -3.74 2.61 16.73
CA LEU A 135 -3.13 3.18 15.54
C LEU A 135 -1.78 3.84 15.86
N GLU A 136 -1.70 4.62 16.95
CA GLU A 136 -0.46 5.26 17.38
C GLU A 136 0.61 4.24 17.77
N GLU A 137 0.25 3.14 18.42
CA GLU A 137 1.16 2.04 18.75
C GLU A 137 1.75 1.42 17.48
N VAL A 138 0.90 1.05 16.51
CA VAL A 138 1.34 0.49 15.22
C VAL A 138 2.22 1.49 14.47
N PHE A 139 1.84 2.76 14.44
CA PHE A 139 2.61 3.82 13.80
C PHE A 139 4.01 3.98 14.41
N LYS A 140 4.12 4.02 15.74
CA LYS A 140 5.42 4.07 16.43
C LYS A 140 6.30 2.86 16.11
N ARG A 141 5.72 1.67 16.13
CA ARG A 141 6.43 0.43 15.77
C ARG A 141 6.89 0.46 14.31
N ALA A 142 6.03 0.83 13.38
CA ALA A 142 6.38 0.94 11.96
C ALA A 142 7.56 1.92 11.75
N CYS A 143 7.56 3.06 12.42
CA CYS A 143 8.65 4.04 12.37
C CYS A 143 9.98 3.53 12.96
N GLN A 144 9.96 2.51 13.81
CA GLN A 144 11.18 1.88 14.36
C GLN A 144 11.79 0.86 13.41
N TYR A 145 10.96 0.16 12.65
CA TYR A 145 11.40 -0.93 11.76
C TYR A 145 11.60 -0.51 10.30
N MET A 146 10.96 0.58 9.88
CA MET A 146 10.99 1.09 8.50
C MET A 146 11.50 2.54 8.49
N ASP A 147 11.75 3.07 7.29
CA ASP A 147 12.06 4.50 7.15
C ASP A 147 10.92 5.36 7.71
N SER A 148 11.25 6.12 8.76
CA SER A 148 10.27 6.89 9.52
C SER A 148 9.57 7.95 8.67
N PHE A 149 10.28 8.59 7.73
CA PHE A 149 9.67 9.58 6.84
C PHE A 149 8.66 8.94 5.88
N THR A 150 8.99 7.77 5.34
CA THR A 150 8.08 6.99 4.49
C THR A 150 6.81 6.62 5.24
N ILE A 151 6.92 6.14 6.49
CA ILE A 151 5.76 5.78 7.32
C ILE A 151 4.88 7.01 7.62
N HIS A 152 5.46 8.18 7.93
CA HIS A 152 4.70 9.41 8.11
C HIS A 152 3.90 9.77 6.86
N ASN A 153 4.52 9.72 5.67
CA ASN A 153 3.84 10.00 4.42
C ASN A 153 2.70 9.01 4.12
N LYS A 154 2.90 7.71 4.43
CA LYS A 154 1.86 6.70 4.26
C LYS A 154 0.66 6.95 5.17
N LEU A 155 0.90 7.27 6.45
CA LEU A 155 -0.20 7.60 7.37
C LEU A 155 -0.91 8.91 6.99
N LEU A 156 -0.18 9.92 6.50
CA LEU A 156 -0.78 11.14 5.94
C LEU A 156 -1.72 10.82 4.78
N SER A 157 -1.30 9.95 3.86
CA SER A 157 -2.16 9.50 2.76
C SER A 157 -3.40 8.75 3.27
N ILE A 158 -3.25 7.87 4.26
CA ILE A 158 -4.36 7.12 4.88
C ILE A 158 -5.38 8.09 5.48
N TYR A 159 -4.94 9.09 6.25
CA TYR A 159 -5.84 10.09 6.84
C TYR A 159 -6.56 10.92 5.79
N GLN A 160 -5.88 11.33 4.72
CA GLN A 160 -6.50 12.09 3.63
C GLN A 160 -7.54 11.25 2.88
N MET A 161 -7.24 9.98 2.58
CA MET A 161 -8.16 9.07 1.91
C MET A 161 -9.38 8.70 2.77
N SER A 162 -9.22 8.67 4.09
CA SER A 162 -10.32 8.42 5.04
C SER A 162 -11.00 9.70 5.54
N GLU A 163 -10.67 10.85 4.94
CA GLU A 163 -11.26 12.17 5.26
C GLU A 163 -11.05 12.58 6.74
N LYS A 164 -10.05 12.05 7.41
CA LYS A 164 -9.62 12.42 8.75
C LYS A 164 -8.71 13.65 8.70
N PHE A 165 -9.25 14.77 8.27
CA PHE A 165 -8.47 15.98 7.94
C PHE A 165 -7.82 16.63 9.15
N ASP A 166 -8.45 16.57 10.33
CA ASP A 166 -7.88 17.12 11.57
C ASP A 166 -6.63 16.33 12.00
N GLN A 167 -6.70 14.99 11.95
CA GLN A 167 -5.56 14.11 12.22
C GLN A 167 -4.46 14.30 11.16
N ALA A 168 -4.83 14.48 9.90
CA ALA A 168 -3.88 14.77 8.84
C ALA A 168 -3.15 16.10 9.09
N ALA A 169 -3.86 17.16 9.48
CA ALA A 169 -3.27 18.46 9.77
C ALA A 169 -2.27 18.41 10.94
N GLU A 170 -2.61 17.73 12.02
CA GLU A 170 -1.70 17.54 13.16
C GLU A 170 -0.48 16.68 12.79
N LEU A 171 -0.66 15.63 11.98
CA LEU A 171 0.44 14.82 11.52
C LEU A 171 1.36 15.57 10.54
N PHE A 172 0.82 16.41 9.64
CA PHE A 172 1.61 17.31 8.80
C PHE A 172 2.51 18.22 9.61
N LYS A 173 1.96 18.83 10.65
CA LYS A 173 2.68 19.72 11.57
C LYS A 173 3.81 18.97 12.30
N ALA A 174 3.53 17.80 12.83
CA ALA A 174 4.52 16.95 13.49
C ALA A 174 5.63 16.49 12.52
N THR A 175 5.24 16.07 11.30
CA THR A 175 6.18 15.61 10.26
C THR A 175 7.06 16.75 9.77
N ALA A 176 6.50 17.93 9.54
CA ALA A 176 7.28 19.12 9.14
C ALA A 176 8.25 19.56 10.24
N LYS A 177 7.85 19.46 11.51
CA LYS A 177 8.75 19.75 12.64
C LYS A 177 9.94 18.78 12.68
N LYS A 178 9.71 17.50 12.37
CA LYS A 178 10.73 16.46 12.45
C LYS A 178 11.65 16.42 11.22
N PHE A 179 11.10 16.60 10.02
CA PHE A 179 11.80 16.38 8.75
C PHE A 179 11.88 17.63 7.86
N GLY A 180 11.21 18.72 8.23
CA GLY A 180 11.03 19.87 7.38
C GLY A 180 12.30 20.65 7.06
N SER A 181 13.38 20.49 7.84
CA SER A 181 14.68 21.08 7.54
C SER A 181 15.38 20.43 6.34
N GLU A 182 15.09 19.16 6.06
CA GLU A 182 15.76 18.35 5.05
C GLU A 182 14.86 17.98 3.87
N LYS A 183 13.56 17.79 4.11
CA LYS A 183 12.59 17.26 3.16
C LYS A 183 11.67 18.34 2.62
N VAL A 184 11.97 18.86 1.43
CA VAL A 184 11.10 19.81 0.71
C VAL A 184 9.71 19.24 0.46
N SER A 185 9.63 17.93 0.17
CA SER A 185 8.39 17.24 -0.20
C SER A 185 7.28 17.35 0.85
N ILE A 186 7.61 17.41 2.14
CA ILE A 186 6.57 17.54 3.19
C ILE A 186 5.87 18.89 3.14
N TRP A 187 6.60 19.96 2.87
CA TRP A 187 6.03 21.30 2.74
C TRP A 187 5.11 21.41 1.54
N LEU A 188 5.49 20.77 0.42
CA LEU A 188 4.68 20.73 -0.80
C LEU A 188 3.41 19.91 -0.58
N ALA A 189 3.53 18.73 0.01
CA ALA A 189 2.37 17.87 0.31
C ALA A 189 1.40 18.56 1.29
N TRP A 190 1.93 19.26 2.30
CA TRP A 190 1.10 20.03 3.24
C TRP A 190 0.44 21.23 2.56
N GLY A 191 1.16 21.96 1.71
CA GLY A 191 0.59 23.05 0.91
C GLY A 191 -0.52 22.56 -0.01
N GLU A 192 -0.33 21.44 -0.69
CA GLU A 192 -1.34 20.81 -1.53
C GLU A 192 -2.58 20.39 -0.73
N PHE A 193 -2.38 19.83 0.47
CA PHE A 193 -3.46 19.48 1.39
C PHE A 193 -4.27 20.72 1.80
N LEU A 194 -3.62 21.82 2.22
CA LEU A 194 -4.29 23.05 2.62
C LEU A 194 -5.09 23.66 1.47
N LEU A 195 -4.53 23.68 0.25
CA LEU A 195 -5.22 24.17 -0.94
C LEU A 195 -6.42 23.29 -1.30
N SER A 196 -6.32 21.96 -1.12
CA SER A 196 -7.45 21.05 -1.33
C SER A 196 -8.60 21.28 -0.34
N GLN A 197 -8.29 21.79 0.85
CA GLN A 197 -9.27 22.19 1.87
C GLN A 197 -9.71 23.66 1.73
N ASN A 198 -9.35 24.31 0.63
CA ASN A 198 -9.64 25.73 0.36
C ASN A 198 -9.06 26.70 1.43
N GLN A 199 -7.96 26.31 2.07
CA GLN A 199 -7.25 27.10 3.10
C GLN A 199 -6.07 27.86 2.48
N ILE A 200 -6.38 28.79 1.57
CA ILE A 200 -5.36 29.50 0.75
C ILE A 200 -4.42 30.34 1.61
N GLN A 201 -4.94 31.02 2.64
CA GLN A 201 -4.12 31.90 3.48
C GLN A 201 -3.16 31.12 4.36
N GLU A 202 -3.58 29.95 4.86
CA GLU A 202 -2.74 29.02 5.61
C GLU A 202 -1.64 28.45 4.70
N ALA A 203 -1.94 28.11 3.44
CA ALA A 203 -0.96 27.64 2.48
C ALA A 203 0.12 28.71 2.18
N ARG A 204 -0.27 29.98 2.03
CA ARG A 204 0.66 31.11 1.86
C ARG A 204 1.54 31.32 3.11
N SER A 205 0.96 31.23 4.29
CA SER A 205 1.70 31.30 5.56
C SER A 205 2.67 30.12 5.71
N LEU A 206 2.27 28.93 5.24
CA LEU A 206 3.12 27.74 5.25
C LEU A 206 4.37 27.93 4.40
N LEU A 207 4.28 28.57 3.22
CA LEU A 207 5.44 28.89 2.38
C LEU A 207 6.47 29.71 3.16
N SER A 208 6.04 30.73 3.91
CA SER A 208 6.96 31.53 4.74
C SER A 208 7.66 30.69 5.80
N ASN A 209 6.97 29.73 6.40
CA ASN A 209 7.55 28.80 7.40
C ASN A 209 8.52 27.81 6.72
N ALA A 210 8.18 27.30 5.56
CA ALA A 210 9.08 26.43 4.77
C ALA A 210 10.40 27.14 4.44
N LEU A 211 10.35 28.40 3.99
CA LEU A 211 11.55 29.17 3.68
C LEU A 211 12.42 29.49 4.90
N LYS A 212 11.85 29.54 6.10
CA LYS A 212 12.62 29.68 7.35
C LYS A 212 13.30 28.37 7.77
N ALA A 213 12.67 27.23 7.49
CA ALA A 213 13.16 25.91 7.90
C ALA A 213 14.18 25.32 6.93
N LEU A 214 14.01 25.57 5.63
CA LEU A 214 14.81 24.98 4.57
C LEU A 214 16.10 25.78 4.28
N ALA A 215 17.13 25.07 3.83
CA ALA A 215 18.35 25.71 3.33
C ALA A 215 18.05 26.58 2.09
N LYS A 216 18.77 27.72 1.94
CA LYS A 216 18.59 28.70 0.85
C LYS A 216 18.63 28.09 -0.55
N ARG A 217 19.40 27.02 -0.75
CA ARG A 217 19.50 26.30 -2.04
C ARG A 217 18.16 25.71 -2.50
N SER A 218 17.26 25.38 -1.56
CA SER A 218 15.95 24.80 -1.85
C SER A 218 14.84 25.85 -2.03
N HIS A 219 15.10 27.14 -1.74
CA HIS A 219 14.06 28.17 -1.74
C HIS A 219 13.43 28.38 -3.13
N ILE A 220 14.24 28.41 -4.18
CA ILE A 220 13.74 28.62 -5.57
C ILE A 220 12.81 27.45 -5.96
N GLU A 221 13.20 26.24 -5.65
CA GLU A 221 12.39 25.06 -5.94
C GLU A 221 11.04 25.11 -5.23
N VAL A 222 11.06 25.41 -3.93
CA VAL A 222 9.85 25.48 -3.09
C VAL A 222 8.91 26.57 -3.60
N VAL A 223 9.43 27.80 -3.80
CA VAL A 223 8.62 28.94 -4.30
C VAL A 223 7.98 28.60 -5.64
N ARG A 224 8.76 28.05 -6.58
CA ARG A 224 8.23 27.66 -7.90
C ARG A 224 7.12 26.63 -7.79
N LYS A 225 7.31 25.59 -6.97
CA LYS A 225 6.31 24.52 -6.81
C LYS A 225 5.07 25.01 -6.08
N PHE A 226 5.19 25.86 -5.06
CA PHE A 226 4.03 26.46 -4.40
C PHE A 226 3.24 27.36 -5.36
N ALA A 227 3.92 28.16 -6.19
CA ALA A 227 3.24 28.96 -7.20
C ALA A 227 2.48 28.08 -8.21
N GLN A 228 3.06 26.95 -8.63
CA GLN A 228 2.38 25.99 -9.50
C GLN A 228 1.16 25.34 -8.83
N LEU A 229 1.26 24.98 -7.55
CA LEU A 229 0.15 24.41 -6.79
C LEU A 229 -0.97 25.44 -6.61
N GLU A 230 -0.65 26.69 -6.27
CA GLU A 230 -1.63 27.75 -6.10
C GLU A 230 -2.32 28.09 -7.42
N PHE A 231 -1.59 28.12 -8.55
CA PHE A 231 -2.16 28.32 -9.87
C PHE A 231 -3.08 27.16 -10.31
N ALA A 232 -2.73 25.91 -9.95
CA ALA A 232 -3.50 24.73 -10.34
C ALA A 232 -4.77 24.51 -9.49
N LYS A 233 -4.76 24.91 -8.22
CA LYS A 233 -5.82 24.62 -7.23
C LYS A 233 -6.39 25.87 -6.55
N GLY A 234 -5.71 27.00 -6.66
CA GLY A 234 -6.16 28.28 -6.12
C GLY A 234 -7.04 29.05 -7.11
N ASP A 235 -7.80 30.01 -6.60
CA ASP A 235 -8.51 30.96 -7.47
C ASP A 235 -7.50 31.77 -8.28
N ALA A 236 -7.68 31.76 -9.59
CA ALA A 236 -6.98 32.64 -10.49
C ALA A 236 -7.65 34.04 -10.45
N GLU A 237 -7.41 34.81 -9.38
CA GLU A 237 -7.62 36.25 -9.33
C GLU A 237 -6.32 37.00 -9.55
#